data_0545b9bb3b399e3e9902ed633501b3f0
#
_entry.id   0545b9bb3b399e3e9902ed633501b3f0
#
_cell.length_a   1.000
_cell.length_b   1.000
_cell.length_c   1.000
_cell.angle_alpha   90.00
_cell.angle_beta   90.00
_cell.angle_gamma   90.00
#
_symmetry.space_group_name_H-M   'P 1'
#
loop_
_entity.id
_entity.type
_entity.pdbx_description
1 polymer ?
#
loop_
_entity_poly.entity_id
_entity_poly.type
_entity_poly.pdbx_seq_one_letter_code
_entity_poly.pdbx_strand_id
1 'polypeptide(L)'
;MTYSIIAKCPETGQYGVGIQSHFYGAGNACWARAGVGVVVTQAMALIDHGPLGLKLMEGGVSASEALVERLREDPEPEIRQVAMLDSNGEVAAHTGSMTIPAAGHVIGVGFSCQANLMWNESVPRAMSDAFENSDGRLSERLLSAMFAGQNAGGDIRGMQSGRILVVDSHTKEKEWEGVIVDVNVDDHPNPLKELGRLLKVSSIYSEFTNNGYEFELEQSEAKEFPEIAFWTAINLANKGDLERGRELLGIALNDHDGWKELLIR
;
A
#
# COMPACT_ATOMS: atom_id res chain seq x y z
N MET A 1 6.84 14.40 9.01
CA MET A 1 7.16 15.01 7.71
C MET A 1 7.05 13.92 6.69
N THR A 2 6.08 14.06 5.81
CA THR A 2 5.54 12.86 5.15
C THR A 2 4.69 13.31 3.98
N TYR A 3 4.61 12.52 2.93
CA TYR A 3 3.53 12.63 1.98
C TYR A 3 2.78 11.29 1.86
N SER A 4 1.49 11.36 1.61
CA SER A 4 0.62 10.21 1.53
C SER A 4 -0.56 10.45 0.58
N ILE A 5 -1.18 9.35 0.17
CA ILE A 5 -2.42 9.33 -0.59
C ILE A 5 -3.35 8.29 0.02
N ILE A 6 -4.63 8.63 0.16
CA ILE A 6 -5.70 7.68 0.42
C ILE A 6 -6.65 7.69 -0.77
N ALA A 7 -7.17 6.52 -1.16
CA ALA A 7 -8.04 6.42 -2.33
C ALA A 7 -8.98 5.23 -2.28
N LYS A 8 -10.14 5.40 -2.95
CA LYS A 8 -11.07 4.33 -3.31
C LYS A 8 -11.02 4.10 -4.81
N CYS A 9 -10.89 2.86 -5.24
CA CYS A 9 -10.97 2.51 -6.65
C CYS A 9 -12.44 2.55 -7.11
N PRO A 10 -12.81 3.34 -8.13
CA PRO A 10 -14.19 3.44 -8.60
C PRO A 10 -14.69 2.14 -9.24
N GLU A 11 -13.77 1.34 -9.81
CA GLU A 11 -14.10 0.11 -10.55
C GLU A 11 -14.28 -1.09 -9.62
N THR A 12 -13.35 -1.27 -8.67
CA THR A 12 -13.34 -2.43 -7.76
C THR A 12 -13.93 -2.14 -6.39
N GLY A 13 -14.10 -0.85 -6.04
CA GLY A 13 -14.52 -0.41 -4.73
C GLY A 13 -13.46 -0.58 -3.63
N GLN A 14 -12.28 -1.11 -3.94
CA GLN A 14 -11.17 -1.30 -3.00
C GLN A 14 -10.71 0.02 -2.39
N TYR A 15 -10.22 -0.03 -1.15
CA TYR A 15 -9.64 1.12 -0.47
C TYR A 15 -8.14 0.95 -0.31
N GLY A 16 -7.40 2.05 -0.40
CA GLY A 16 -5.97 1.96 -0.24
C GLY A 16 -5.32 3.22 0.30
N VAL A 17 -4.13 3.05 0.85
CA VAL A 17 -3.25 4.12 1.30
C VAL A 17 -1.82 3.86 0.84
N GLY A 18 -1.17 4.92 0.36
CA GLY A 18 0.26 4.97 0.15
C GLY A 18 0.88 6.07 1.01
N ILE A 19 1.99 5.77 1.70
CA ILE A 19 2.71 6.72 2.56
C ILE A 19 4.21 6.58 2.38
N GLN A 20 4.93 7.71 2.40
CA GLN A 20 6.40 7.77 2.43
C GLN A 20 6.86 8.86 3.39
N SER A 21 7.95 8.61 4.09
CA SER A 21 8.58 9.57 4.99
C SER A 21 10.09 9.33 5.12
N HIS A 22 10.83 10.39 5.47
CA HIS A 22 12.14 10.24 6.06
C HIS A 22 12.02 10.07 7.58
N PHE A 23 11.39 8.95 7.95
CA PHE A 23 11.19 8.50 9.33
C PHE A 23 11.09 6.98 9.34
N TYR A 24 11.66 6.32 10.33
CA TYR A 24 11.60 4.86 10.45
C TYR A 24 10.15 4.40 10.64
N GLY A 25 9.73 3.42 9.82
CA GLY A 25 8.43 2.77 10.00
C GLY A 25 7.22 3.70 9.82
N ALA A 26 7.25 4.66 8.88
CA ALA A 26 6.13 5.58 8.63
C ALA A 26 4.80 4.87 8.31
N GLY A 27 4.86 3.63 7.85
CA GLY A 27 3.69 2.77 7.61
C GLY A 27 2.82 2.53 8.84
N ASN A 28 3.34 2.73 10.06
CA ASN A 28 2.58 2.64 11.31
C ASN A 28 1.59 3.79 11.53
N ALA A 29 1.60 4.80 10.66
CA ALA A 29 0.72 5.96 10.72
C ALA A 29 -0.44 5.91 9.72
N CYS A 30 -0.71 4.76 9.12
CA CYS A 30 -1.82 4.57 8.18
C CYS A 30 -2.55 3.25 8.41
N TRP A 31 -3.86 3.27 8.22
CA TRP A 31 -4.78 2.15 8.43
C TRP A 31 -5.82 2.09 7.32
N ALA A 32 -6.19 0.88 6.95
CA ALA A 32 -7.33 0.60 6.10
C ALA A 32 -8.08 -0.62 6.64
N ARG A 33 -9.41 -0.60 6.55
CA ARG A 33 -10.27 -1.71 6.94
C ARG A 33 -11.29 -2.00 5.85
N ALA A 34 -11.35 -3.27 5.42
CA ALA A 34 -12.27 -3.73 4.39
C ALA A 34 -13.73 -3.41 4.74
N GLY A 35 -14.46 -2.83 3.79
CA GLY A 35 -15.84 -2.41 3.97
C GLY A 35 -16.06 -1.16 4.83
N VAL A 36 -14.99 -0.56 5.38
CA VAL A 36 -15.07 0.60 6.28
C VAL A 36 -14.42 1.84 5.66
N GLY A 37 -13.14 1.77 5.30
CA GLY A 37 -12.42 2.91 4.76
C GLY A 37 -10.94 2.97 5.13
N VAL A 38 -10.38 4.18 5.07
CA VAL A 38 -8.94 4.46 5.25
C VAL A 38 -8.74 5.67 6.12
N VAL A 39 -7.71 5.63 6.97
CA VAL A 39 -7.22 6.78 7.74
C VAL A 39 -5.70 6.86 7.65
N VAL A 40 -5.18 8.07 7.50
CA VAL A 40 -3.74 8.38 7.64
C VAL A 40 -3.57 9.59 8.56
N THR A 41 -2.57 9.54 9.45
CA THR A 41 -2.17 10.67 10.30
C THR A 41 -0.68 10.93 10.15
N GLN A 42 -0.28 12.18 10.04
CA GLN A 42 1.11 12.57 9.78
C GLN A 42 1.41 13.98 10.31
N ALA A 43 2.58 14.53 10.01
CA ALA A 43 3.19 15.68 10.67
C ALA A 43 3.60 15.31 12.10
N MET A 44 3.06 15.91 13.13
CA MET A 44 3.17 15.39 14.49
C MET A 44 2.02 14.39 14.70
N ALA A 45 2.21 13.15 14.22
CA ALA A 45 1.15 12.15 14.15
C ALA A 45 0.59 11.81 15.55
N LEU A 46 -0.73 11.77 15.67
CA LEU A 46 -1.44 11.18 16.79
C LEU A 46 -2.09 9.87 16.32
N ILE A 47 -1.58 8.75 16.82
CA ILE A 47 -1.97 7.40 16.37
C ILE A 47 -3.46 7.13 16.57
N ASP A 48 -4.06 7.68 17.63
CA ASP A 48 -5.48 7.52 17.95
C ASP A 48 -6.43 7.95 16.82
N HIS A 49 -6.02 8.88 15.96
CA HIS A 49 -6.82 9.25 14.79
C HIS A 49 -7.13 8.07 13.87
N GLY A 50 -6.20 7.12 13.72
CA GLY A 50 -6.36 5.95 12.88
C GLY A 50 -7.43 4.98 13.36
N PRO A 51 -7.17 4.22 14.45
CA PRO A 51 -8.11 3.22 14.95
C PRO A 51 -9.46 3.79 15.36
N LEU A 52 -9.48 4.97 16.00
CA LEU A 52 -10.73 5.58 16.45
C LEU A 52 -11.52 6.20 15.29
N GLY A 53 -10.85 6.79 14.29
CA GLY A 53 -11.50 7.25 13.07
C GLY A 53 -12.16 6.10 12.30
N LEU A 54 -11.44 4.98 12.12
CA LEU A 54 -12.03 3.77 11.51
C LEU A 54 -13.23 3.24 12.31
N LYS A 55 -13.15 3.26 13.64
CA LYS A 55 -14.26 2.83 14.51
C LYS A 55 -15.52 3.69 14.35
N LEU A 56 -15.36 5.01 14.21
CA LEU A 56 -16.47 5.92 13.93
C LEU A 56 -17.10 5.61 12.57
N MET A 57 -16.28 5.48 11.51
CA MET A 57 -16.77 5.15 10.16
C MET A 57 -17.42 3.76 10.10
N GLU A 58 -16.93 2.78 10.83
CA GLU A 58 -17.55 1.45 10.98
C GLU A 58 -18.94 1.53 11.63
N GLY A 59 -19.12 2.51 12.54
CA GLY A 59 -20.42 2.85 13.14
C GLY A 59 -21.37 3.63 12.21
N GLY A 60 -20.98 3.90 10.97
CA GLY A 60 -21.78 4.62 9.97
C GLY A 60 -21.61 6.14 9.99
N VAL A 61 -20.66 6.67 10.74
CA VAL A 61 -20.29 8.10 10.71
C VAL A 61 -19.52 8.39 9.42
N SER A 62 -19.82 9.50 8.75
CA SER A 62 -19.10 9.89 7.53
C SER A 62 -17.65 10.29 7.80
N ALA A 63 -16.79 10.25 6.76
CA ALA A 63 -15.39 10.64 6.90
C ALA A 63 -15.22 12.08 7.43
N SER A 64 -16.07 13.02 6.98
CA SER A 64 -16.05 14.42 7.44
C SER A 64 -16.43 14.55 8.92
N GLU A 65 -17.49 13.89 9.35
CA GLU A 65 -17.94 13.91 10.74
C GLU A 65 -16.94 13.22 11.66
N ALA A 66 -16.39 12.06 11.24
CA ALA A 66 -15.37 11.34 11.98
C ALA A 66 -14.11 12.19 12.17
N LEU A 67 -13.64 12.87 11.11
CA LEU A 67 -12.49 13.77 11.19
C LEU A 67 -12.74 14.93 12.16
N VAL A 68 -13.91 15.60 12.08
CA VAL A 68 -14.29 16.70 13.00
C VAL A 68 -14.32 16.22 14.44
N GLU A 69 -14.89 15.05 14.72
CA GLU A 69 -14.94 14.49 16.07
C GLU A 69 -13.54 14.18 16.61
N ARG A 70 -12.69 13.56 15.78
CA ARG A 70 -11.29 13.23 16.17
C ARG A 70 -10.44 14.47 16.42
N LEU A 71 -10.60 15.53 15.61
CA LEU A 71 -9.88 16.80 15.81
C LEU A 71 -10.36 17.54 17.04
N ARG A 72 -11.65 17.46 17.36
CA ARG A 72 -12.21 18.10 18.59
C ARG A 72 -11.66 17.48 19.87
N GLU A 73 -11.34 16.18 19.84
CA GLU A 73 -10.76 15.46 20.98
C GLU A 73 -9.22 15.58 21.07
N ASP A 74 -8.57 16.02 19.98
CA ASP A 74 -7.12 16.24 19.97
C ASP A 74 -6.79 17.57 20.67
N PRO A 75 -5.90 17.59 21.67
CA PRO A 75 -5.52 18.82 22.34
C PRO A 75 -4.69 19.77 21.45
N GLU A 76 -4.09 19.27 20.36
CA GLU A 76 -3.21 20.04 19.49
C GLU A 76 -3.47 19.77 17.99
N PRO A 77 -4.70 19.96 17.48
CA PRO A 77 -5.04 19.60 16.10
C PRO A 77 -4.24 20.40 15.06
N GLU A 78 -3.78 21.60 15.42
CA GLU A 78 -3.06 22.50 14.51
C GLU A 78 -1.64 22.01 14.12
N ILE A 79 -1.09 21.05 14.85
CA ILE A 79 0.20 20.44 14.48
C ILE A 79 0.02 19.11 13.72
N ARG A 80 -1.22 18.68 13.45
CA ARG A 80 -1.56 17.42 12.78
C ARG A 80 -1.83 17.61 11.29
N GLN A 81 -1.65 16.52 10.56
CA GLN A 81 -2.19 16.38 9.21
C GLN A 81 -2.88 15.01 9.12
N VAL A 82 -4.18 14.99 8.89
CA VAL A 82 -5.02 13.79 8.95
C VAL A 82 -5.90 13.73 7.71
N ALA A 83 -6.05 12.54 7.12
CA ALA A 83 -7.04 12.32 6.07
C ALA A 83 -7.81 11.03 6.33
N MET A 84 -9.11 11.07 6.02
CA MET A 84 -10.06 9.97 6.17
C MET A 84 -10.86 9.78 4.90
N LEU A 85 -11.16 8.53 4.57
CA LEU A 85 -12.01 8.14 3.44
C LEU A 85 -12.92 7.01 3.92
N ASP A 86 -14.24 7.16 3.75
CA ASP A 86 -15.23 6.17 4.19
C ASP A 86 -15.66 5.20 3.08
N SER A 87 -16.54 4.27 3.44
CA SER A 87 -17.06 3.25 2.53
C SER A 87 -17.89 3.82 1.36
N ASN A 88 -18.46 5.03 1.50
CA ASN A 88 -19.20 5.71 0.45
C ASN A 88 -18.27 6.41 -0.55
N GLY A 89 -17.00 6.59 -0.19
CA GLY A 89 -16.01 7.34 -0.96
C GLY A 89 -15.99 8.83 -0.61
N GLU A 90 -16.62 9.22 0.49
CA GLU A 90 -16.47 10.57 1.04
C GLU A 90 -15.05 10.73 1.60
N VAL A 91 -14.43 11.85 1.30
CA VAL A 91 -13.05 12.16 1.70
C VAL A 91 -13.01 13.43 2.52
N ALA A 92 -12.31 13.39 3.64
CA ALA A 92 -12.02 14.56 4.45
C ALA A 92 -10.52 14.63 4.78
N ALA A 93 -9.95 15.84 4.75
CA ALA A 93 -8.56 16.07 5.08
C ALA A 93 -8.38 17.35 5.90
N HIS A 94 -7.45 17.30 6.84
CA HIS A 94 -7.03 18.40 7.69
C HIS A 94 -5.53 18.60 7.57
N THR A 95 -5.11 19.84 7.36
CA THR A 95 -3.71 20.27 7.49
C THR A 95 -3.70 21.41 8.48
N GLY A 96 -3.22 21.16 9.69
CA GLY A 96 -3.19 22.14 10.76
C GLY A 96 -2.26 23.31 10.43
N SER A 97 -2.63 24.50 10.91
CA SER A 97 -1.93 25.77 10.61
C SER A 97 -0.49 25.83 11.14
N MET A 98 -0.14 24.98 12.10
CA MET A 98 1.19 24.87 12.69
C MET A 98 2.01 23.71 12.11
N THR A 99 1.54 23.05 11.04
CA THR A 99 2.37 22.08 10.32
C THR A 99 3.55 22.78 9.66
N ILE A 100 4.71 22.11 9.61
CA ILE A 100 5.91 22.71 9.02
C ILE A 100 5.68 23.03 7.54
N PRO A 101 6.01 24.25 7.07
CA PRO A 101 5.73 24.77 5.74
C PRO A 101 6.11 23.86 4.56
N ALA A 102 5.61 24.21 3.38
CA ALA A 102 5.37 23.35 2.25
C ALA A 102 4.49 22.16 2.67
N ALA A 103 3.35 22.50 3.27
CA ALA A 103 2.31 21.59 3.76
C ALA A 103 0.96 21.94 3.12
N GLY A 104 0.18 20.91 2.83
CA GLY A 104 -1.15 21.06 2.24
C GLY A 104 -1.74 19.73 1.82
N HIS A 105 -2.97 19.79 1.30
CA HIS A 105 -3.64 18.62 0.72
C HIS A 105 -4.44 19.02 -0.52
N VAL A 106 -4.72 18.02 -1.36
CA VAL A 106 -5.62 18.10 -2.51
C VAL A 106 -6.63 16.98 -2.38
N ILE A 107 -7.92 17.32 -2.40
CA ILE A 107 -9.02 16.36 -2.39
C ILE A 107 -9.55 16.24 -3.82
N GLY A 108 -9.62 15.01 -4.33
CA GLY A 108 -10.27 14.63 -5.57
C GLY A 108 -11.49 13.75 -5.32
N VAL A 109 -12.06 13.19 -6.38
CA VAL A 109 -13.23 12.31 -6.26
C VAL A 109 -12.79 10.93 -5.74
N GLY A 110 -13.11 10.64 -4.47
CA GLY A 110 -12.77 9.37 -3.83
C GLY A 110 -11.28 9.22 -3.45
N PHE A 111 -10.51 10.30 -3.39
CA PHE A 111 -9.12 10.28 -2.93
C PHE A 111 -8.67 11.61 -2.34
N SER A 112 -7.58 11.57 -1.59
CA SER A 112 -6.85 12.78 -1.20
C SER A 112 -5.34 12.52 -1.12
N CYS A 113 -4.58 13.56 -1.52
CA CYS A 113 -3.13 13.61 -1.43
C CYS A 113 -2.74 14.68 -0.42
N GLN A 114 -1.92 14.37 0.54
CA GLN A 114 -1.45 15.28 1.59
C GLN A 114 0.05 15.20 1.78
N ALA A 115 0.66 16.33 2.08
CA ALA A 115 2.10 16.41 2.32
C ALA A 115 2.42 17.54 3.31
N ASN A 116 3.54 17.40 4.03
CA ASN A 116 4.07 18.40 4.94
C ASN A 116 5.60 18.34 4.97
N LEU A 117 6.24 19.49 5.15
CA LEU A 117 7.71 19.67 5.11
C LEU A 117 8.32 19.15 3.79
N MET A 118 7.76 19.56 2.68
CA MET A 118 8.28 19.23 1.35
C MET A 118 9.29 20.30 0.87
N TRP A 119 10.00 19.99 -0.24
CA TRP A 119 10.82 20.99 -0.92
C TRP A 119 9.98 22.13 -1.51
N ASN A 120 8.75 21.86 -1.90
CA ASN A 120 7.82 22.85 -2.42
C ASN A 120 6.35 22.42 -2.24
N GLU A 121 5.43 23.37 -2.41
CA GLU A 121 3.99 23.18 -2.19
C GLU A 121 3.28 22.39 -3.30
N SER A 122 3.97 22.07 -4.41
CA SER A 122 3.37 21.38 -5.55
C SER A 122 3.23 19.88 -5.35
N VAL A 123 3.83 19.30 -4.28
CA VAL A 123 3.85 17.86 -4.04
C VAL A 123 2.46 17.23 -4.00
N PRO A 124 1.47 17.71 -3.21
CA PRO A 124 0.12 17.12 -3.21
C PRO A 124 -0.57 17.21 -4.58
N ARG A 125 -0.36 18.31 -5.31
CA ARG A 125 -0.94 18.48 -6.63
C ARG A 125 -0.33 17.52 -7.66
N ALA A 126 0.99 17.37 -7.66
CA ALA A 126 1.67 16.42 -8.54
C ALA A 126 1.22 14.97 -8.29
N MET A 127 1.01 14.60 -7.01
CA MET A 127 0.46 13.29 -6.63
C MET A 127 -0.96 13.10 -7.16
N SER A 128 -1.82 14.13 -7.00
CA SER A 128 -3.21 14.12 -7.47
C SER A 128 -3.27 13.93 -8.99
N ASP A 129 -2.53 14.76 -9.76
CA ASP A 129 -2.50 14.69 -11.21
C ASP A 129 -2.01 13.31 -11.71
N ALA A 130 -1.00 12.74 -11.07
CA ALA A 130 -0.50 11.41 -11.42
C ALA A 130 -1.51 10.30 -11.10
N PHE A 131 -2.21 10.38 -9.96
CA PHE A 131 -3.22 9.41 -9.59
C PHE A 131 -4.41 9.41 -10.56
N GLU A 132 -4.90 10.60 -10.93
CA GLU A 132 -6.01 10.77 -11.88
C GLU A 132 -5.70 10.25 -13.28
N ASN A 133 -4.43 10.39 -13.71
CA ASN A 133 -3.98 9.97 -15.05
C ASN A 133 -3.32 8.58 -15.07
N SER A 134 -3.38 7.81 -13.97
CA SER A 134 -2.82 6.46 -13.91
C SER A 134 -3.89 5.39 -14.05
N ASP A 135 -3.55 4.33 -14.77
CA ASP A 135 -4.35 3.12 -14.96
C ASP A 135 -3.76 1.96 -14.15
N GLY A 136 -4.50 0.84 -14.10
CA GLY A 136 -4.06 -0.39 -13.44
C GLY A 136 -4.63 -0.58 -12.04
N ARG A 137 -4.01 -1.50 -11.29
CA ARG A 137 -4.46 -1.82 -9.93
C ARG A 137 -4.28 -0.65 -8.99
N LEU A 138 -5.17 -0.53 -7.98
CA LEU A 138 -5.11 0.56 -7.00
C LEU A 138 -3.71 0.72 -6.38
N SER A 139 -3.04 -0.39 -6.02
CA SER A 139 -1.68 -0.36 -5.46
C SER A 139 -0.63 0.25 -6.39
N GLU A 140 -0.74 0.02 -7.70
CA GLU A 140 0.16 0.58 -8.72
C GLU A 140 -0.11 2.07 -8.91
N ARG A 141 -1.38 2.48 -8.91
CA ARG A 141 -1.80 3.88 -9.00
C ARG A 141 -1.35 4.69 -7.77
N LEU A 142 -1.47 4.11 -6.56
CA LEU A 142 -0.94 4.70 -5.33
C LEU A 142 0.57 4.91 -5.42
N LEU A 143 1.31 3.89 -5.88
CA LEU A 143 2.76 4.00 -6.06
C LEU A 143 3.14 5.06 -7.11
N SER A 144 2.39 5.16 -8.21
CA SER A 144 2.58 6.19 -9.25
C SER A 144 2.45 7.60 -8.66
N ALA A 145 1.41 7.84 -7.86
CA ALA A 145 1.23 9.09 -7.14
C ALA A 145 2.40 9.41 -6.19
N MET A 146 2.89 8.40 -5.45
CA MET A 146 4.03 8.58 -4.55
C MET A 146 5.32 8.92 -5.31
N PHE A 147 5.58 8.31 -6.46
CA PHE A 147 6.71 8.68 -7.32
C PHE A 147 6.57 10.11 -7.86
N ALA A 148 5.37 10.52 -8.26
CA ALA A 148 5.13 11.89 -8.71
C ALA A 148 5.39 12.91 -7.58
N GLY A 149 4.95 12.61 -6.35
CA GLY A 149 5.26 13.43 -5.18
C GLY A 149 6.76 13.54 -4.92
N GLN A 150 7.49 12.43 -5.03
CA GLN A 150 8.96 12.43 -4.89
C GLN A 150 9.64 13.25 -5.99
N ASN A 151 9.20 13.09 -7.24
CA ASN A 151 9.75 13.82 -8.38
C ASN A 151 9.44 15.32 -8.33
N ALA A 152 8.34 15.73 -7.70
CA ALA A 152 7.97 17.13 -7.45
C ALA A 152 8.78 17.78 -6.31
N GLY A 153 9.73 17.04 -5.70
CA GLY A 153 10.62 17.49 -4.64
C GLY A 153 10.63 16.60 -3.41
N GLY A 154 9.49 15.99 -3.04
CA GLY A 154 9.40 15.08 -1.91
C GLY A 154 9.74 15.70 -0.55
N ASP A 155 10.02 14.84 0.41
CA ASP A 155 10.43 15.21 1.77
C ASP A 155 11.81 15.89 1.73
N ILE A 156 11.95 17.07 2.32
CA ILE A 156 13.18 17.86 2.31
C ILE A 156 14.36 17.13 2.95
N ARG A 157 14.12 16.14 3.78
CA ARG A 157 15.15 15.30 4.42
C ARG A 157 15.58 14.10 3.59
N GLY A 158 14.83 13.79 2.51
CA GLY A 158 15.00 12.60 1.69
C GLY A 158 13.96 11.51 1.96
N MET A 159 14.32 10.26 1.67
CA MET A 159 13.44 9.10 1.84
C MET A 159 14.02 8.13 2.88
N GLN A 160 13.16 7.38 3.59
CA GLN A 160 13.60 6.30 4.49
C GLN A 160 12.64 5.13 4.51
N SER A 161 11.33 5.37 4.62
CA SER A 161 10.33 4.30 4.75
C SER A 161 9.11 4.57 3.89
N GLY A 162 8.30 3.54 3.67
CA GLY A 162 7.01 3.67 2.99
C GLY A 162 6.17 2.41 3.10
N ARG A 163 4.87 2.56 2.89
CA ARG A 163 3.90 1.45 2.87
C ARG A 163 2.85 1.67 1.80
N ILE A 164 2.38 0.57 1.22
CA ILE A 164 1.14 0.51 0.44
C ILE A 164 0.27 -0.58 1.05
N LEU A 165 -0.92 -0.18 1.49
CA LEU A 165 -1.94 -1.07 2.03
C LEU A 165 -3.21 -0.92 1.19
N VAL A 166 -3.75 -2.03 0.68
CA VAL A 166 -5.01 -2.08 -0.06
C VAL A 166 -5.90 -3.16 0.53
N VAL A 167 -7.16 -2.81 0.76
CA VAL A 167 -8.16 -3.70 1.35
C VAL A 167 -9.39 -3.81 0.46
N ASP A 168 -10.15 -4.88 0.66
CA ASP A 168 -11.39 -5.19 -0.08
C ASP A 168 -12.48 -4.12 0.15
N SER A 169 -13.33 -3.97 -0.83
CA SER A 169 -14.52 -3.12 -0.78
C SER A 169 -15.58 -3.58 0.24
N HIS A 170 -15.57 -4.85 0.61
CA HIS A 170 -16.56 -5.47 1.48
C HIS A 170 -15.91 -6.03 2.74
N THR A 171 -16.62 -5.89 3.86
CA THR A 171 -16.25 -6.54 5.12
C THR A 171 -16.15 -8.05 4.95
N LYS A 172 -15.13 -8.67 5.54
CA LYS A 172 -14.95 -10.12 5.57
C LYS A 172 -15.29 -10.65 6.97
N GLU A 173 -15.61 -11.93 7.04
CA GLU A 173 -15.86 -12.61 8.32
C GLU A 173 -14.63 -12.54 9.23
N LYS A 174 -13.46 -12.73 8.64
CA LYS A 174 -12.16 -12.57 9.31
C LYS A 174 -11.44 -11.35 8.74
N GLU A 175 -11.04 -10.45 9.59
CA GLU A 175 -10.46 -9.15 9.21
C GLU A 175 -9.27 -9.28 8.24
N TRP A 176 -8.39 -10.28 8.44
CA TRP A 176 -7.21 -10.49 7.60
C TRP A 176 -7.53 -10.95 6.16
N GLU A 177 -8.69 -11.57 5.94
CA GLU A 177 -9.15 -11.95 4.57
C GLU A 177 -9.50 -10.73 3.71
N GLY A 178 -9.69 -9.58 4.34
CA GLY A 178 -9.94 -8.30 3.66
C GLY A 178 -8.69 -7.59 3.18
N VAL A 179 -7.49 -8.04 3.54
CA VAL A 179 -6.23 -7.44 3.08
C VAL A 179 -5.84 -8.00 1.72
N ILE A 180 -5.75 -7.13 0.71
CA ILE A 180 -5.39 -7.51 -0.67
C ILE A 180 -3.89 -7.30 -0.91
N VAL A 181 -3.37 -6.16 -0.45
CA VAL A 181 -1.94 -5.81 -0.53
C VAL A 181 -1.54 -5.17 0.79
N ASP A 182 -0.45 -5.64 1.37
CA ASP A 182 0.25 -4.98 2.47
C ASP A 182 1.75 -5.13 2.25
N VAL A 183 2.37 -4.11 1.69
CA VAL A 183 3.80 -4.05 1.48
C VAL A 183 4.38 -2.88 2.25
N ASN A 184 5.36 -3.16 3.12
CA ASN A 184 5.95 -2.20 4.02
C ASN A 184 7.48 -2.23 3.90
N VAL A 185 8.09 -1.05 3.89
CA VAL A 185 9.54 -0.83 3.88
C VAL A 185 9.83 0.10 5.04
N ASP A 186 10.36 -0.43 6.13
CA ASP A 186 10.60 0.32 7.36
C ASP A 186 11.83 1.21 7.29
N ASP A 187 12.86 0.75 6.56
CA ASP A 187 14.14 1.47 6.39
C ASP A 187 14.84 1.07 5.09
N HIS A 188 14.96 2.00 4.15
CA HIS A 188 15.65 1.79 2.89
C HIS A 188 16.01 3.14 2.23
N PRO A 189 17.17 3.29 1.59
CA PRO A 189 17.56 4.54 0.93
C PRO A 189 16.66 4.94 -0.26
N ASN A 190 15.95 3.97 -0.86
CA ASN A 190 14.94 4.22 -1.89
C ASN A 190 13.70 3.34 -1.65
N PRO A 191 12.84 3.68 -0.67
CA PRO A 191 11.68 2.87 -0.30
C PRO A 191 10.65 2.75 -1.42
N LEU A 192 10.49 3.75 -2.29
CA LEU A 192 9.53 3.68 -3.39
C LEU A 192 9.90 2.62 -4.43
N LYS A 193 11.19 2.53 -4.78
CA LYS A 193 11.69 1.50 -5.70
C LYS A 193 11.51 0.11 -5.08
N GLU A 194 11.78 -0.01 -3.79
CA GLU A 194 11.63 -1.27 -3.06
C GLU A 194 10.15 -1.66 -2.92
N LEU A 195 9.23 -0.71 -2.64
CA LEU A 195 7.79 -0.96 -2.69
C LEU A 195 7.35 -1.48 -4.07
N GLY A 196 7.85 -0.91 -5.16
CA GLY A 196 7.54 -1.39 -6.52
C GLY A 196 8.00 -2.84 -6.74
N ARG A 197 9.20 -3.20 -6.26
CA ARG A 197 9.70 -4.58 -6.30
C ARG A 197 8.82 -5.52 -5.47
N LEU A 198 8.47 -5.13 -4.25
CA LEU A 198 7.63 -5.92 -3.35
C LEU A 198 6.20 -6.09 -3.88
N LEU A 199 5.62 -5.07 -4.53
CA LEU A 199 4.31 -5.19 -5.17
C LEU A 199 4.32 -6.23 -6.28
N LYS A 200 5.38 -6.28 -7.12
CA LYS A 200 5.54 -7.32 -8.14
C LYS A 200 5.60 -8.70 -7.49
N VAL A 201 6.44 -8.88 -6.48
CA VAL A 201 6.57 -10.14 -5.73
C VAL A 201 5.22 -10.55 -5.13
N SER A 202 4.56 -9.65 -4.39
CA SER A 202 3.25 -9.89 -3.77
C SER A 202 2.19 -10.34 -4.79
N SER A 203 2.17 -9.69 -5.96
CA SER A 203 1.25 -10.05 -7.04
C SER A 203 1.46 -11.48 -7.55
N ILE A 204 2.71 -11.85 -7.82
CA ILE A 204 3.07 -13.18 -8.35
C ILE A 204 2.73 -14.27 -7.33
N TYR A 205 3.07 -14.07 -6.04
CA TYR A 205 2.73 -15.03 -4.99
C TYR A 205 1.22 -15.14 -4.74
N SER A 206 0.49 -14.02 -4.82
CA SER A 206 -0.97 -14.03 -4.68
C SER A 206 -1.64 -14.80 -5.82
N GLU A 207 -1.20 -14.59 -7.06
CA GLU A 207 -1.71 -15.32 -8.21
C GLU A 207 -1.40 -16.83 -8.11
N PHE A 208 -0.16 -17.18 -7.76
CA PHE A 208 0.28 -18.55 -7.55
C PHE A 208 -0.56 -19.28 -6.50
N THR A 209 -0.81 -18.66 -5.35
CA THR A 209 -1.60 -19.28 -4.27
C THR A 209 -3.08 -19.36 -4.61
N ASN A 210 -3.65 -18.34 -5.25
CA ASN A 210 -5.05 -18.31 -5.64
C ASN A 210 -5.38 -19.31 -6.76
N ASN A 211 -4.41 -19.65 -7.61
CA ASN A 211 -4.55 -20.63 -8.68
C ASN A 211 -4.21 -22.07 -8.23
N GLY A 212 -4.19 -22.34 -6.91
CA GLY A 212 -3.94 -23.70 -6.40
C GLY A 212 -2.50 -24.17 -6.62
N TYR A 213 -1.54 -23.25 -6.51
CA TYR A 213 -0.11 -23.48 -6.73
C TYR A 213 0.24 -23.82 -8.19
N GLU A 214 -0.54 -23.30 -9.13
CA GLU A 214 -0.27 -23.36 -10.56
C GLU A 214 0.04 -21.96 -11.07
N PHE A 215 1.17 -21.83 -11.75
CA PHE A 215 1.59 -20.58 -12.35
C PHE A 215 2.35 -20.84 -13.66
N GLU A 216 1.99 -20.17 -14.73
CA GLU A 216 2.75 -20.21 -15.96
C GLU A 216 3.95 -19.26 -15.85
N LEU A 217 5.10 -19.83 -15.49
CA LEU A 217 6.35 -19.10 -15.40
C LEU A 217 7.11 -19.15 -16.73
N GLU A 218 7.49 -17.98 -17.22
CA GLU A 218 8.57 -17.88 -18.20
C GLU A 218 9.91 -18.27 -17.54
N GLN A 219 10.85 -18.80 -18.32
CA GLN A 219 12.16 -19.26 -17.78
C GLN A 219 12.93 -18.17 -17.00
N SER A 220 12.79 -16.91 -17.40
CA SER A 220 13.40 -15.77 -16.72
C SER A 220 12.77 -15.53 -15.34
N GLU A 221 11.46 -15.66 -15.22
CA GLU A 221 10.71 -15.50 -13.97
C GLU A 221 10.94 -16.68 -13.03
N ALA A 222 11.04 -17.91 -13.56
CA ALA A 222 11.35 -19.08 -12.76
C ALA A 222 12.68 -18.96 -12.00
N LYS A 223 13.68 -18.26 -12.57
CA LYS A 223 14.95 -17.97 -11.89
C LYS A 223 14.82 -16.89 -10.81
N GLU A 224 13.90 -15.96 -10.97
CA GLU A 224 13.61 -14.92 -9.98
C GLU A 224 12.78 -15.48 -8.80
N PHE A 225 11.98 -16.55 -9.06
CA PHE A 225 11.08 -17.16 -8.08
C PHE A 225 11.25 -18.69 -7.99
N PRO A 226 12.38 -19.17 -7.46
CA PRO A 226 12.70 -20.61 -7.43
C PRO A 226 11.69 -21.44 -6.60
N GLU A 227 11.06 -20.86 -5.58
CA GLU A 227 10.00 -21.52 -4.82
C GLU A 227 8.76 -21.79 -5.68
N ILE A 228 8.32 -20.81 -6.46
CA ILE A 228 7.18 -20.98 -7.37
C ILE A 228 7.53 -22.01 -8.45
N ALA A 229 8.74 -21.96 -8.99
CA ALA A 229 9.24 -22.94 -9.96
C ALA A 229 9.22 -24.37 -9.37
N PHE A 230 9.63 -24.54 -8.11
CA PHE A 230 9.61 -25.83 -7.41
C PHE A 230 8.19 -26.40 -7.29
N TRP A 231 7.26 -25.64 -6.70
CA TRP A 231 5.90 -26.12 -6.47
C TRP A 231 5.12 -26.31 -7.77
N THR A 232 5.34 -25.45 -8.77
CA THR A 232 4.78 -25.64 -10.12
C THR A 232 5.31 -26.92 -10.75
N ALA A 233 6.60 -27.22 -10.60
CA ALA A 233 7.19 -28.46 -11.11
C ALA A 233 6.56 -29.72 -10.48
N ILE A 234 6.31 -29.70 -9.16
CA ILE A 234 5.62 -30.80 -8.46
C ILE A 234 4.19 -30.98 -9.00
N ASN A 235 3.45 -29.89 -9.18
CA ASN A 235 2.09 -29.94 -9.74
C ASN A 235 2.05 -30.52 -11.17
N LEU A 236 2.97 -30.06 -12.04
CA LEU A 236 3.09 -30.58 -13.41
C LEU A 236 3.43 -32.07 -13.42
N ALA A 237 4.34 -32.51 -12.56
CA ALA A 237 4.68 -33.93 -12.41
C ALA A 237 3.46 -34.78 -11.99
N ASN A 238 2.66 -34.29 -11.04
CA ASN A 238 1.43 -34.96 -10.61
C ASN A 238 0.36 -35.05 -11.70
N LYS A 239 0.38 -34.12 -12.67
CA LYS A 239 -0.51 -34.11 -13.84
C LYS A 239 0.04 -34.92 -15.01
N GLY A 240 1.26 -35.45 -14.91
CA GLY A 240 1.93 -36.25 -15.93
C GLY A 240 2.79 -35.47 -16.92
N ASP A 241 2.91 -34.16 -16.79
CA ASP A 241 3.86 -33.32 -17.57
C ASP A 241 5.24 -33.36 -16.93
N LEU A 242 5.93 -34.49 -17.14
CA LEU A 242 7.24 -34.73 -16.54
C LEU A 242 8.37 -33.93 -17.21
N GLU A 243 8.22 -33.54 -18.46
CA GLU A 243 9.26 -32.83 -19.22
C GLU A 243 9.37 -31.39 -18.68
N ARG A 244 8.28 -30.64 -18.69
CA ARG A 244 8.25 -29.28 -18.19
C ARG A 244 8.49 -29.23 -16.67
N GLY A 245 7.96 -30.21 -15.92
CA GLY A 245 8.20 -30.37 -14.48
C GLY A 245 9.71 -30.51 -14.17
N ARG A 246 10.48 -31.32 -14.93
CA ARG A 246 11.93 -31.46 -14.74
C ARG A 246 12.71 -30.18 -15.07
N GLU A 247 12.28 -29.44 -16.07
CA GLU A 247 12.91 -28.17 -16.44
C GLU A 247 12.81 -27.15 -15.28
N LEU A 248 11.61 -26.89 -14.78
CA LEU A 248 11.37 -25.97 -13.66
C LEU A 248 12.02 -26.44 -12.37
N LEU A 249 11.95 -27.75 -12.08
CA LEU A 249 12.61 -28.32 -10.93
C LEU A 249 14.13 -28.10 -10.99
N GLY A 250 14.74 -28.26 -12.16
CA GLY A 250 16.15 -28.00 -12.36
C GLY A 250 16.57 -26.57 -12.02
N ILE A 251 15.71 -25.58 -12.27
CA ILE A 251 15.95 -24.18 -11.91
C ILE A 251 16.00 -24.03 -10.37
N ALA A 252 15.00 -24.54 -9.66
CA ALA A 252 14.94 -24.47 -8.20
C ALA A 252 16.12 -25.22 -7.55
N LEU A 253 16.43 -26.45 -8.02
CA LEU A 253 17.53 -27.25 -7.46
C LEU A 253 18.92 -26.63 -7.68
N ASN A 254 19.07 -25.76 -8.68
CA ASN A 254 20.31 -25.01 -8.91
C ASN A 254 20.41 -23.72 -8.08
N ASP A 255 19.31 -23.23 -7.52
CA ASP A 255 19.29 -22.04 -6.68
C ASP A 255 19.87 -22.31 -5.29
N HIS A 256 19.38 -23.37 -4.61
CA HIS A 256 19.81 -23.70 -3.25
C HIS A 256 19.69 -25.21 -2.95
N ASP A 257 20.68 -25.78 -2.23
CA ASP A 257 20.69 -27.22 -1.88
C ASP A 257 19.49 -27.64 -1.00
N GLY A 258 18.88 -26.73 -0.27
CA GLY A 258 17.67 -26.98 0.51
C GLY A 258 16.50 -27.51 -0.32
N TRP A 259 16.39 -27.13 -1.60
CA TRP A 259 15.37 -27.64 -2.52
C TRP A 259 15.54 -29.13 -2.82
N LYS A 260 16.80 -29.61 -2.88
CA LYS A 260 17.10 -31.05 -3.05
C LYS A 260 16.67 -31.85 -1.81
N GLU A 261 16.97 -31.33 -0.63
CA GLU A 261 16.59 -31.95 0.64
C GLU A 261 15.06 -31.98 0.80
N LEU A 262 14.35 -30.90 0.42
CA LEU A 262 12.89 -30.87 0.45
C LEU A 262 12.26 -31.92 -0.47
N LEU A 263 12.85 -32.16 -1.67
CA LEU A 263 12.35 -33.16 -2.61
C LEU A 263 12.47 -34.59 -2.09
N ILE A 264 13.41 -34.85 -1.17
CA ILE A 264 13.66 -36.19 -0.59
C ILE A 264 12.73 -36.48 0.58
N ARG A 265 12.27 -35.46 1.31
CA ARG A 265 11.37 -35.57 2.48
C ARG A 265 9.92 -35.79 2.09
#